data_1a2a6753a6e982965564246674205d26
#
_entry.id   1a2a6753a6e982965564246674205d26
#
_cell.length_a   1.000
_cell.length_b   1.000
_cell.length_c   1.000
_cell.angle_alpha   90.00
_cell.angle_beta   90.00
_cell.angle_gamma   90.00
#
_symmetry.space_group_name_H-M   'P 1'
#
loop_
_entity.id
_entity.type
_entity.pdbx_description
1 polymer ?
#
loop_
_entity_poly.entity_id
_entity_poly.type
_entity_poly.pdbx_seq_one_letter_code
_entity_poly.pdbx_strand_id
1 'polypeptide(L)'
;LTSAPCVVVMAGTATTIDTLDGDGRFLGGFILPGLDLMRRSLERNTAALPLAAGKYRAWPRCTDDAIASGGIEAQAGAIERAVVRLGNGAMCLLSGGAAALIGEHLGIAQRRVDNLVLEGLLRLAGDLPAAHASGKTNS
;
A
#
# COMPACT_ATOMS: atom_id res chain seq x y z
N LEU A 1 -5.33 0.68 18.26
CA LEU A 1 -6.09 0.82 17.02
C LEU A 1 -6.89 2.09 17.11
N THR A 2 -6.85 2.91 16.09
CA THR A 2 -7.59 4.17 16.05
C THR A 2 -9.06 3.84 15.83
N SER A 3 -9.94 4.54 16.51
CA SER A 3 -11.37 4.53 16.23
C SER A 3 -11.74 5.31 14.95
N ALA A 4 -10.74 5.72 14.18
CA ALA A 4 -10.92 6.43 12.93
C ALA A 4 -10.92 5.45 11.75
N PRO A 5 -11.76 5.68 10.72
CA PRO A 5 -11.69 4.92 9.51
C PRO A 5 -10.30 5.05 8.85
N CYS A 6 -9.84 4.01 8.17
CA CYS A 6 -8.50 4.05 7.60
C CYS A 6 -8.40 3.35 6.24
N VAL A 7 -7.47 3.86 5.43
CA VAL A 7 -6.98 3.21 4.22
C VAL A 7 -5.61 2.62 4.54
N VAL A 8 -5.45 1.32 4.32
CA VAL A 8 -4.19 0.59 4.52
C VAL A 8 -3.61 0.26 3.17
N VAL A 9 -2.41 0.74 2.92
CA VAL A 9 -1.71 0.54 1.64
C VAL A 9 -0.47 -0.32 1.84
N MET A 10 -0.38 -1.40 1.07
CA MET A 10 0.82 -2.23 0.98
C MET A 10 1.42 -2.08 -0.40
N ALA A 11 2.46 -1.26 -0.51
CA ALA A 11 3.13 -0.94 -1.77
C ALA A 11 4.34 -1.87 -2.02
N GLY A 12 4.06 -3.04 -2.57
CA GLY A 12 5.05 -4.08 -2.89
C GLY A 12 5.08 -4.44 -4.38
N THR A 13 5.26 -5.71 -4.69
CA THR A 13 5.15 -6.26 -6.06
C THR A 13 3.78 -5.98 -6.67
N ALA A 14 2.73 -6.15 -5.87
CA ALA A 14 1.42 -5.55 -6.08
C ALA A 14 1.22 -4.46 -5.04
N THR A 15 0.41 -3.46 -5.37
CA THR A 15 -0.07 -2.49 -4.40
C THR A 15 -1.50 -2.84 -4.03
N THR A 16 -1.74 -3.12 -2.76
CA THR A 16 -3.10 -3.27 -2.22
C THR A 16 -3.52 -2.01 -1.49
N ILE A 17 -4.79 -1.64 -1.63
CA ILE A 17 -5.41 -0.48 -0.98
C ILE A 17 -6.66 -0.99 -0.29
N ASP A 18 -6.56 -1.25 1.00
CA ASP A 18 -7.64 -1.82 1.80
C ASP A 18 -8.31 -0.74 2.64
N THR A 19 -9.64 -0.77 2.70
CA THR A 19 -10.44 0.24 3.37
C THR A 19 -11.16 -0.37 4.58
N LEU A 20 -10.98 0.24 5.74
CA LEU A 20 -11.59 -0.15 7.00
C LEU A 20 -12.45 1.00 7.55
N ASP A 21 -13.63 0.67 8.07
CA ASP A 21 -14.45 1.65 8.80
C ASP A 21 -13.90 1.95 10.21
N GLY A 22 -14.56 2.84 10.95
CA GLY A 22 -14.15 3.22 12.30
C GLY A 22 -14.22 2.07 13.33
N ASP A 23 -14.99 1.02 13.04
CA ASP A 23 -15.08 -0.19 13.86
C ASP A 23 -14.03 -1.26 13.47
N GLY A 24 -13.23 -0.98 12.44
CA GLY A 24 -12.21 -1.88 11.93
C GLY A 24 -12.74 -2.93 10.97
N ARG A 25 -13.97 -2.78 10.45
CA ARG A 25 -14.54 -3.70 9.47
C ARG A 25 -13.99 -3.40 8.09
N PHE A 26 -13.65 -4.46 7.36
CA PHE A 26 -13.20 -4.35 5.98
C PHE A 26 -14.38 -3.97 5.07
N LEU A 27 -14.25 -2.85 4.38
CA LEU A 27 -15.27 -2.32 3.45
C LEU A 27 -14.99 -2.74 2.00
N GLY A 28 -13.77 -3.13 1.70
CA GLY A 28 -13.32 -3.50 0.38
C GLY A 28 -11.95 -2.91 0.07
N GLY A 29 -11.39 -3.28 -1.07
CA GLY A 29 -10.06 -2.82 -1.45
C GLY A 29 -9.81 -2.94 -2.94
N PHE A 30 -8.65 -2.44 -3.36
CA PHE A 30 -8.15 -2.49 -4.73
C PHE A 30 -6.79 -3.17 -4.76
N ILE A 31 -6.52 -3.85 -5.85
CA ILE A 31 -5.20 -4.43 -6.13
C ILE A 31 -4.73 -3.85 -7.46
N LEU A 32 -3.56 -3.23 -7.43
CA LEU A 32 -2.90 -2.68 -8.61
C LEU A 32 -1.54 -3.38 -8.79
N PRO A 33 -1.01 -3.42 -10.03
CA PRO A 33 0.40 -3.77 -10.21
C PRO A 33 1.27 -2.78 -9.44
N GLY A 34 2.30 -3.23 -8.75
CA GLY A 34 3.27 -2.35 -8.11
C GLY A 34 4.06 -1.54 -9.15
N LEU A 35 4.79 -0.50 -8.72
CA LEU A 35 5.50 0.43 -9.60
C LEU A 35 6.44 -0.28 -10.58
N ASP A 36 7.22 -1.25 -10.11
CA ASP A 36 8.15 -2.00 -10.96
C ASP A 36 7.42 -2.87 -11.96
N LEU A 37 6.31 -3.50 -11.55
CA LEU A 37 5.48 -4.32 -12.45
C LEU A 37 4.80 -3.46 -13.52
N MET A 38 4.31 -2.27 -13.18
CA MET A 38 3.76 -1.31 -14.16
C MET A 38 4.80 -0.95 -15.21
N ARG A 39 6.01 -0.60 -14.78
CA ARG A 39 7.11 -0.26 -15.66
C ARG A 39 7.48 -1.40 -16.60
N ARG A 40 7.66 -2.61 -16.07
CA ARG A 40 7.99 -3.82 -16.86
C ARG A 40 6.88 -4.23 -17.82
N SER A 41 5.62 -3.98 -17.46
CA SER A 41 4.50 -4.29 -18.37
C SER A 41 4.51 -3.44 -19.62
N LEU A 42 4.89 -2.17 -19.50
CA LEU A 42 5.06 -1.28 -20.64
C LEU A 42 6.24 -1.70 -21.53
N GLU A 43 7.36 -2.09 -20.92
CA GLU A 43 8.52 -2.60 -21.67
C GLU A 43 8.18 -3.86 -22.50
N ARG A 44 7.47 -4.82 -21.91
CA ARG A 44 7.12 -6.08 -22.61
C ARG A 44 6.12 -5.92 -23.74
N ASN A 45 5.20 -4.96 -23.62
CA ASN A 45 4.09 -4.79 -24.54
C ASN A 45 4.31 -3.68 -25.58
N THR A 46 5.39 -2.93 -25.47
CA THR A 46 5.76 -1.87 -26.42
C THR A 46 7.16 -2.16 -26.94
N ALA A 47 7.26 -2.67 -28.14
CA ALA A 47 8.46 -3.24 -28.75
C ALA A 47 9.70 -2.32 -28.84
N ALA A 48 9.68 -1.12 -28.29
CA ALA A 48 10.75 -0.13 -28.40
C ALA A 48 10.99 0.73 -27.14
N LEU A 49 10.32 0.43 -26.02
CA LEU A 49 10.54 1.22 -24.81
C LEU A 49 11.55 0.50 -23.90
N PRO A 50 12.78 1.03 -23.74
CA PRO A 50 13.73 0.49 -22.76
C PRO A 50 13.16 0.65 -21.34
N LEU A 51 13.68 -0.16 -20.39
CA LEU A 51 13.40 0.03 -18.97
C LEU A 51 13.79 1.45 -18.58
N ALA A 52 12.78 2.29 -18.36
CA ALA A 52 12.96 3.70 -18.08
C ALA A 52 13.62 3.90 -16.71
N ALA A 53 14.75 4.56 -16.71
CA ALA A 53 15.38 5.13 -15.52
C ALA A 53 14.88 6.57 -15.27
N GLY A 54 13.64 6.87 -15.68
CA GLY A 54 13.06 8.21 -15.60
C GLY A 54 12.90 8.71 -14.18
N LYS A 55 12.82 10.04 -14.08
CA LYS A 55 12.56 10.74 -12.81
C LYS A 55 11.12 11.21 -12.78
N TYR A 56 10.55 11.28 -11.58
CA TYR A 56 9.24 11.89 -11.42
C TYR A 56 9.28 13.38 -11.85
N ARG A 57 8.28 13.74 -12.64
CA ARG A 57 7.98 15.11 -13.05
C ARG A 57 6.48 15.32 -13.04
N ALA A 58 6.00 16.43 -12.50
CA ALA A 58 4.57 16.78 -12.57
C ALA A 58 4.09 16.90 -14.02
N TRP A 59 4.96 17.32 -14.92
CA TRP A 59 4.70 17.44 -16.36
C TRP A 59 5.87 16.83 -17.14
N PRO A 60 5.90 15.50 -17.29
CA PRO A 60 7.01 14.83 -17.98
C PRO A 60 7.01 15.16 -19.48
N ARG A 61 8.18 15.40 -20.04
CA ARG A 61 8.37 15.80 -21.45
C ARG A 61 9.16 14.77 -22.27
N CYS A 62 9.57 13.68 -21.66
CA CYS A 62 10.21 12.56 -22.35
C CYS A 62 9.57 11.24 -21.88
N THR A 63 9.74 10.19 -22.68
CA THR A 63 9.12 8.87 -22.43
C THR A 63 9.51 8.28 -21.08
N ASP A 64 10.79 8.34 -20.72
CA ASP A 64 11.29 7.73 -19.49
C ASP A 64 10.66 8.40 -18.25
N ASP A 65 10.64 9.73 -18.22
CA ASP A 65 9.99 10.47 -17.14
C ASP A 65 8.47 10.26 -17.14
N ALA A 66 7.85 10.11 -18.31
CA ALA A 66 6.41 9.86 -18.43
C ALA A 66 6.02 8.49 -17.86
N ILE A 67 6.81 7.45 -18.10
CA ILE A 67 6.60 6.12 -17.55
C ILE A 67 6.78 6.13 -16.02
N ALA A 68 7.86 6.73 -15.54
CA ALA A 68 8.14 6.82 -14.11
C ALA A 68 7.07 7.63 -13.37
N SER A 69 6.72 8.80 -13.89
CA SER A 69 5.71 9.67 -13.30
C SER A 69 4.31 9.06 -13.36
N GLY A 70 3.94 8.46 -14.49
CA GLY A 70 2.64 7.83 -14.69
C GLY A 70 2.37 6.69 -13.71
N GLY A 71 3.37 5.88 -13.39
CA GLY A 71 3.25 4.83 -12.37
C GLY A 71 2.99 5.42 -10.98
N ILE A 72 3.72 6.45 -10.60
CA ILE A 72 3.54 7.13 -9.30
C ILE A 72 2.18 7.82 -9.23
N GLU A 73 1.78 8.56 -10.26
CA GLU A 73 0.48 9.22 -10.35
C GLU A 73 -0.69 8.22 -10.28
N ALA A 74 -0.58 7.08 -10.94
CA ALA A 74 -1.61 6.04 -10.88
C ALA A 74 -1.77 5.48 -9.45
N GLN A 75 -0.67 5.24 -8.75
CA GLN A 75 -0.68 4.75 -7.38
C GLN A 75 -1.20 5.83 -6.40
N ALA A 76 -0.64 7.01 -6.45
CA ALA A 76 -1.01 8.12 -5.58
C ALA A 76 -2.49 8.50 -5.79
N GLY A 77 -2.93 8.63 -7.03
CA GLY A 77 -4.32 8.96 -7.35
C GLY A 77 -5.31 7.90 -6.87
N ALA A 78 -4.99 6.62 -6.98
CA ALA A 78 -5.84 5.55 -6.46
C ALA A 78 -5.95 5.60 -4.92
N ILE A 79 -4.84 5.84 -4.22
CA ILE A 79 -4.80 5.97 -2.76
C ILE A 79 -5.61 7.18 -2.30
N GLU A 80 -5.36 8.35 -2.88
CA GLU A 80 -6.07 9.58 -2.53
C GLU A 80 -7.56 9.46 -2.78
N ARG A 81 -7.96 8.84 -3.89
CA ARG A 81 -9.36 8.57 -4.21
C ARG A 81 -10.04 7.65 -3.19
N ALA A 82 -9.33 6.64 -2.68
CA ALA A 82 -9.84 5.77 -1.61
C ALA A 82 -10.05 6.55 -0.31
N VAL A 83 -9.08 7.39 0.08
CA VAL A 83 -9.17 8.24 1.28
C VAL A 83 -10.34 9.23 1.16
N VAL A 84 -10.50 9.89 0.01
CA VAL A 84 -11.61 10.82 -0.23
C VAL A 84 -12.96 10.13 -0.12
N ARG A 85 -13.10 8.90 -0.64
CA ARG A 85 -14.35 8.13 -0.52
C ARG A 85 -14.68 7.75 0.92
N LEU A 86 -13.66 7.48 1.72
CA LEU A 86 -13.86 7.12 3.12
C LEU A 86 -14.27 8.32 3.97
N GLY A 87 -13.95 9.52 3.50
CA GLY A 87 -14.43 10.78 4.07
C GLY A 87 -13.49 11.42 5.08
N ASN A 88 -13.98 12.47 5.72
CA ASN A 88 -13.21 13.28 6.65
C ASN A 88 -12.76 12.47 7.88
N GLY A 89 -11.52 12.69 8.28
CA GLY A 89 -10.91 12.00 9.42
C GLY A 89 -10.33 10.63 9.11
N ALA A 90 -10.40 10.19 7.83
CA ALA A 90 -9.77 8.95 7.42
C ALA A 90 -8.24 9.03 7.52
N MET A 91 -7.62 8.01 8.13
CA MET A 91 -6.17 7.85 8.17
C MET A 91 -5.68 7.06 6.96
N CYS A 92 -4.53 7.44 6.41
CA CYS A 92 -3.80 6.65 5.44
C CYS A 92 -2.58 6.02 6.10
N LEU A 93 -2.52 4.69 6.13
CA LEU A 93 -1.37 3.92 6.57
C LEU A 93 -0.66 3.34 5.35
N LEU A 94 0.63 3.57 5.24
CA LEU A 94 1.42 3.20 4.07
C LEU A 94 2.59 2.33 4.48
N SER A 95 2.72 1.15 3.86
CA SER A 95 3.78 0.19 4.11
C SER A 95 4.28 -0.45 2.81
N GLY A 96 5.41 -1.12 2.88
CA GLY A 96 6.02 -1.81 1.74
C GLY A 96 7.19 -1.06 1.12
N GLY A 97 7.91 -1.74 0.22
CA GLY A 97 9.16 -1.24 -0.36
C GLY A 97 9.04 0.06 -1.15
N ALA A 98 7.89 0.32 -1.78
CA ALA A 98 7.63 1.55 -2.53
C ALA A 98 6.91 2.64 -1.70
N ALA A 99 6.62 2.36 -0.42
CA ALA A 99 5.86 3.27 0.44
C ALA A 99 6.50 4.66 0.56
N ALA A 100 7.82 4.74 0.70
CA ALA A 100 8.53 6.00 0.80
C ALA A 100 8.34 6.85 -0.47
N LEU A 101 8.59 6.24 -1.63
CA LEU A 101 8.50 6.91 -2.92
C LEU A 101 7.07 7.39 -3.22
N ILE A 102 6.07 6.55 -2.99
CA ILE A 102 4.66 6.93 -3.21
C ILE A 102 4.25 8.01 -2.21
N GLY A 103 4.65 7.87 -0.94
CA GLY A 103 4.31 8.82 0.12
C GLY A 103 4.78 10.25 -0.14
N GLU A 104 5.93 10.43 -0.80
CA GLU A 104 6.44 11.75 -1.20
C GLU A 104 5.54 12.49 -2.20
N HIS A 105 4.67 11.75 -2.90
CA HIS A 105 3.79 12.27 -3.94
C HIS A 105 2.30 12.25 -3.56
N LEU A 106 1.97 11.90 -2.32
CA LEU A 106 0.62 11.99 -1.80
C LEU A 106 0.33 13.41 -1.29
N GLY A 107 -0.75 14.01 -1.76
CA GLY A 107 -1.27 15.29 -1.27
C GLY A 107 -2.13 15.19 0.00
N ILE A 108 -2.12 14.05 0.68
CA ILE A 108 -2.90 13.76 1.88
C ILE A 108 -2.01 13.45 3.08
N ALA A 109 -2.54 13.64 4.28
CA ALA A 109 -1.86 13.18 5.48
C ALA A 109 -1.77 11.65 5.49
N GLN A 110 -0.57 11.14 5.73
CA GLN A 110 -0.32 9.70 5.76
C GLN A 110 0.69 9.35 6.85
N ARG A 111 0.63 8.13 7.33
CA ARG A 111 1.59 7.56 8.26
C ARG A 111 2.26 6.35 7.65
N ARG A 112 3.57 6.39 7.52
CA ARG A 112 4.34 5.21 7.12
C ARG A 112 4.55 4.28 8.31
N VAL A 113 4.31 3.00 8.10
CA VAL A 113 4.49 1.93 9.09
C VAL A 113 5.37 0.87 8.46
N ASP A 114 6.58 0.73 8.99
CA ASP A 114 7.46 -0.35 8.58
C ASP A 114 6.96 -1.66 9.22
N ASN A 115 6.96 -2.75 8.44
CA ASN A 115 6.54 -4.08 8.93
C ASN A 115 5.09 -4.18 9.46
N LEU A 116 4.15 -3.49 8.82
CA LEU A 116 2.74 -3.48 9.23
C LEU A 116 2.15 -4.89 9.44
N VAL A 117 2.53 -5.86 8.59
CA VAL A 117 2.09 -7.27 8.71
C VAL A 117 2.61 -7.89 10.00
N LEU A 118 3.89 -7.68 10.33
CA LEU A 118 4.48 -8.21 11.57
C LEU A 118 3.87 -7.57 12.81
N GLU A 119 3.60 -6.27 12.79
CA GLU A 119 2.90 -5.59 13.89
C GLU A 119 1.48 -6.15 14.07
N GLY A 120 0.76 -6.39 12.97
CA GLY A 120 -0.56 -7.03 12.99
C GLY A 120 -0.52 -8.45 13.57
N LEU A 121 0.44 -9.26 13.14
CA LEU A 121 0.64 -10.62 13.64
C LEU A 121 1.01 -10.65 15.13
N LEU A 122 1.87 -9.75 15.59
CA LEU A 122 2.23 -9.64 17.00
C LEU A 122 1.03 -9.30 17.88
N ARG A 123 0.14 -8.43 17.42
CA ARG A 123 -1.11 -8.11 18.13
C ARG A 123 -2.05 -9.31 18.18
N LEU A 124 -2.25 -10.01 17.05
CA LEU A 124 -3.06 -11.22 17.01
C LEU A 124 -2.50 -12.33 17.92
N ALA A 125 -1.18 -12.49 17.97
CA ALA A 125 -0.54 -13.45 18.86
C ALA A 125 -0.70 -13.10 20.34
N GLY A 126 -0.71 -11.80 20.66
CA GLY A 126 -0.96 -11.31 22.03
C GLY A 126 -2.41 -11.43 22.50
N ASP A 127 -3.36 -11.42 21.55
CA ASP A 127 -4.79 -11.55 21.81
C ASP A 127 -5.25 -13.03 21.85
N LEU A 128 -4.40 -13.99 21.44
CA LEU A 128 -4.69 -15.41 21.55
C LEU A 128 -4.55 -15.86 23.00
N PRO A 129 -5.56 -16.53 23.58
CA PRO A 129 -5.44 -17.12 24.90
C PRO A 129 -4.26 -18.11 24.92
N ALA A 130 -3.45 -18.08 25.98
CA ALA A 130 -2.33 -18.99 26.15
C ALA A 130 -2.84 -20.43 25.95
N ALA A 131 -2.25 -21.16 25.00
CA ALA A 131 -2.60 -22.55 24.79
C ALA A 131 -2.37 -23.30 26.10
N HIS A 132 -3.44 -23.86 26.67
CA HIS A 132 -3.32 -24.73 27.81
C HIS A 132 -2.42 -25.91 27.41
N ALA A 133 -1.22 -25.90 27.92
CA ALA A 133 -0.35 -27.08 27.90
C ALA A 133 -1.04 -28.16 28.76
N SER A 134 -1.90 -28.98 28.13
CA SER A 134 -2.41 -30.19 28.76
C SER A 134 -1.25 -31.19 28.84
N GLY A 135 -0.50 -31.11 29.92
CA GLY A 135 0.43 -32.16 30.30
C GLY A 135 -0.35 -33.41 30.63
N LYS A 136 -0.38 -34.37 29.70
CA LYS A 136 -0.69 -35.74 30.03
C LYS A 136 0.55 -36.35 30.66
N THR A 137 0.59 -36.34 31.97
CA THR A 137 1.40 -37.29 32.74
C THR A 137 0.75 -38.66 32.63
N ASN A 138 1.33 -39.53 31.83
CA ASN A 138 1.05 -40.95 31.93
C ASN A 138 1.89 -41.53 33.13
N SER A 139 1.19 -41.97 34.13
CA SER A 139 1.68 -42.95 35.10
C SER A 139 1.46 -44.36 34.57
#